data_3007f3f6c2cc210d10beeecc39d46216
#
_entry.id   3007f3f6c2cc210d10beeecc39d46216
#
_cell.length_a   1.000
_cell.length_b   1.000
_cell.length_c   1.000
_cell.angle_alpha   90.00
_cell.angle_beta   90.00
_cell.angle_gamma   90.00
#
_symmetry.space_group_name_H-M   'P 1'
#
loop_
_entity.id
_entity.type
_entity.pdbx_description
1 polymer ?
#
loop_
_entity_poly.entity_id
_entity_poly.type
_entity_poly.pdbx_seq_one_letter_code
_entity_poly.pdbx_strand_id
1 'polypeptide(L)'
;MNYGIIAAGQGSRLVQEGVGLPKPLVRMCGRPMIGRLIDIFVKCGAESVSVIVNEEMTEVAEYLRSLAPSLPCPLNLVVKTTPTSMHSFYELLSLMEGKGRFIITTVDTIFREEDFARYVNAYAAAPQEVDGMMAVTGFIDDEKPLYVATDDDNRITAFLDAPQAGVKYVSGGIYGLSGSAIPVLRKCLADGVGRMRNYQRSLVAAGLDLRAYDMNKIVDVDHASDIASAEAFLEGE
;
A
#
# COMPACT_ATOMS: atom_id res chain seq x y z
N MET A 1 -10.15 -2.91 -11.87
CA MET A 1 -9.41 -3.28 -10.63
C MET A 1 -9.98 -2.52 -9.45
N ASN A 2 -10.10 -3.16 -8.28
CA ASN A 2 -10.52 -2.49 -7.04
C ASN A 2 -9.27 -2.12 -6.23
N TYR A 3 -9.25 -0.91 -5.66
CA TYR A 3 -8.11 -0.40 -4.92
C TYR A 3 -8.46 -0.08 -3.47
N GLY A 4 -7.53 -0.30 -2.56
CA GLY A 4 -7.64 0.07 -1.15
C GLY A 4 -6.49 0.93 -0.68
N ILE A 5 -6.78 1.94 0.14
CA ILE A 5 -5.79 2.82 0.75
C ILE A 5 -5.88 2.70 2.27
N ILE A 6 -4.79 2.28 2.89
CA ILE A 6 -4.63 2.30 4.34
C ILE A 6 -4.07 3.66 4.74
N ALA A 7 -4.91 4.51 5.31
CA ALA A 7 -4.58 5.87 5.72
C ALA A 7 -4.94 6.16 7.19
N ALA A 8 -5.09 5.11 8.01
CA ALA A 8 -5.50 5.25 9.43
C ALA A 8 -4.30 5.38 10.41
N GLY A 9 -3.07 5.42 9.92
CA GLY A 9 -1.88 5.66 10.73
C GLY A 9 -1.82 7.10 11.25
N GLN A 10 -1.40 7.30 12.50
CA GLN A 10 -1.39 8.63 13.15
C GLN A 10 -0.37 9.61 12.55
N GLY A 11 0.66 9.14 11.84
CA GLY A 11 1.71 10.01 11.29
C GLY A 11 2.49 10.79 12.37
N SER A 12 2.65 10.19 13.55
CA SER A 12 3.15 10.87 14.76
C SER A 12 4.55 11.49 14.60
N ARG A 13 5.41 10.91 13.74
CA ARG A 13 6.74 11.47 13.45
C ARG A 13 6.64 12.81 12.74
N LEU A 14 5.86 12.91 11.67
CA LEU A 14 5.61 14.17 10.95
C LEU A 14 5.04 15.26 11.87
N VAL A 15 4.11 14.89 12.75
CA VAL A 15 3.55 15.82 13.74
C VAL A 15 4.62 16.30 14.73
N GLN A 16 5.47 15.41 15.24
CA GLN A 16 6.58 15.75 16.13
C GLN A 16 7.62 16.64 15.46
N GLU A 17 7.80 16.54 14.16
CA GLU A 17 8.70 17.35 13.33
C GLU A 17 8.07 18.66 12.84
N GLY A 18 6.86 18.99 13.32
CA GLY A 18 6.20 20.28 13.06
C GLY A 18 5.39 20.35 11.77
N VAL A 19 5.12 19.22 11.13
CA VAL A 19 4.21 19.17 9.97
C VAL A 19 2.78 19.35 10.47
N GLY A 20 2.17 20.50 10.16
CA GLY A 20 0.86 20.93 10.67
C GLY A 20 -0.35 20.27 9.98
N LEU A 21 -0.16 19.26 9.15
CA LEU A 21 -1.22 18.54 8.42
C LEU A 21 -1.25 17.06 8.80
N PRO A 22 -2.42 16.43 8.84
CA PRO A 22 -2.51 14.98 8.88
C PRO A 22 -1.74 14.35 7.71
N LYS A 23 -1.00 13.27 7.97
CA LYS A 23 -0.13 12.61 6.99
C LYS A 23 -0.78 12.43 5.61
N PRO A 24 -2.04 11.95 5.47
CA PRO A 24 -2.67 11.80 4.15
C PRO A 24 -2.88 13.12 3.38
N LEU A 25 -2.92 14.27 4.08
CA LEU A 25 -3.09 15.60 3.48
C LEU A 25 -1.77 16.33 3.23
N VAL A 26 -0.64 15.77 3.64
CA VAL A 26 0.68 16.32 3.28
C VAL A 26 0.79 16.40 1.75
N ARG A 27 1.27 17.54 1.26
CA ARG A 27 1.32 17.79 -0.18
C ARG A 27 2.62 17.27 -0.79
N MET A 28 2.45 16.64 -1.95
CA MET A 28 3.52 16.23 -2.85
C MET A 28 3.30 16.93 -4.19
N CYS A 29 4.23 17.75 -4.63
CA CYS A 29 4.08 18.57 -5.83
C CYS A 29 2.74 19.32 -5.88
N GLY A 30 2.35 19.91 -4.75
CA GLY A 30 1.10 20.68 -4.60
C GLY A 30 -0.19 19.88 -4.39
N ARG A 31 -0.18 18.54 -4.48
CA ARG A 31 -1.35 17.65 -4.29
C ARG A 31 -1.27 16.90 -2.96
N PRO A 32 -2.35 16.76 -2.17
CA PRO A 32 -2.37 15.85 -1.02
C PRO A 32 -2.00 14.42 -1.44
N MET A 33 -1.18 13.72 -0.65
CA MET A 33 -0.74 12.34 -0.95
C MET A 33 -1.92 11.42 -1.26
N ILE A 34 -2.96 11.47 -0.45
CA ILE A 34 -4.17 10.63 -0.65
C ILE A 34 -4.90 10.99 -1.96
N GLY A 35 -4.98 12.27 -2.30
CA GLY A 35 -5.59 12.72 -3.55
C GLY A 35 -4.79 12.27 -4.77
N ARG A 36 -3.45 12.35 -4.68
CA ARG A 36 -2.54 11.86 -5.72
C ARG A 36 -2.72 10.36 -5.97
N LEU A 37 -2.80 9.54 -4.91
CA LEU A 37 -3.04 8.10 -5.04
C LEU A 37 -4.38 7.80 -5.73
N ILE A 38 -5.44 8.49 -5.31
CA ILE A 38 -6.78 8.32 -5.92
C ILE A 38 -6.74 8.68 -7.41
N ASP A 39 -6.10 9.79 -7.79
CA ASP A 39 -5.95 10.18 -9.20
C ASP A 39 -5.23 9.10 -10.02
N ILE A 40 -4.14 8.52 -9.49
CA ILE A 40 -3.41 7.43 -10.15
C ILE A 40 -4.30 6.19 -10.32
N PHE A 41 -5.05 5.82 -9.29
CA PHE A 41 -5.95 4.67 -9.36
C PHE A 41 -7.06 4.86 -10.39
N VAL A 42 -7.64 6.06 -10.44
CA VAL A 42 -8.64 6.42 -11.47
C VAL A 42 -8.04 6.29 -12.87
N LYS A 43 -6.85 6.82 -13.10
CA LYS A 43 -6.13 6.70 -14.40
C LYS A 43 -5.81 5.24 -14.73
N CYS A 44 -5.57 4.39 -13.74
CA CYS A 44 -5.37 2.95 -13.89
C CYS A 44 -6.68 2.15 -13.95
N GLY A 45 -7.82 2.80 -14.24
CA GLY A 45 -9.10 2.13 -14.47
C GLY A 45 -9.74 1.57 -13.21
N ALA A 46 -9.75 2.35 -12.11
CA ALA A 46 -10.39 1.94 -10.87
C ALA A 46 -11.89 1.66 -11.07
N GLU A 47 -12.33 0.46 -10.67
CA GLU A 47 -13.74 0.11 -10.54
C GLU A 47 -14.33 0.66 -9.23
N SER A 48 -13.52 0.71 -8.19
CA SER A 48 -13.79 1.41 -6.93
C SER A 48 -12.49 1.71 -6.20
N VAL A 49 -12.51 2.76 -5.38
CA VAL A 49 -11.45 3.07 -4.42
C VAL A 49 -12.04 3.01 -3.02
N SER A 50 -11.44 2.23 -2.13
CA SER A 50 -11.85 2.10 -0.73
C SER A 50 -10.75 2.65 0.16
N VAL A 51 -11.09 3.55 1.07
CA VAL A 51 -10.13 4.22 1.93
C VAL A 51 -10.52 4.04 3.39
N ILE A 52 -9.56 3.70 4.23
CA ILE A 52 -9.74 3.75 5.69
C ILE A 52 -8.90 4.87 6.28
N VAL A 53 -9.54 5.73 7.09
CA VAL A 53 -8.91 6.81 7.84
C VAL A 53 -9.19 6.66 9.32
N ASN A 54 -8.33 7.23 10.17
CA ASN A 54 -8.51 7.28 11.60
C ASN A 54 -9.67 8.21 11.98
N GLU A 55 -10.43 7.89 13.03
CA GLU A 55 -11.56 8.70 13.52
C GLU A 55 -11.14 10.11 13.92
N GLU A 56 -9.90 10.30 14.39
CA GLU A 56 -9.34 11.59 14.77
C GLU A 56 -9.00 12.49 13.57
N MET A 57 -8.90 11.90 12.35
CA MET A 57 -8.55 12.62 11.12
C MET A 57 -9.79 13.17 10.41
N THR A 58 -10.56 14.02 11.07
CA THR A 58 -11.82 14.59 10.53
C THR A 58 -11.60 15.35 9.22
N GLU A 59 -10.52 16.13 9.13
CA GLU A 59 -10.15 16.89 7.92
C GLU A 59 -9.89 15.98 6.70
N VAL A 60 -9.27 14.81 6.92
CA VAL A 60 -9.04 13.81 5.85
C VAL A 60 -10.37 13.25 5.37
N ALA A 61 -11.26 12.91 6.31
CA ALA A 61 -12.58 12.38 5.97
C ALA A 61 -13.43 13.42 5.22
N GLU A 62 -13.38 14.69 5.60
CA GLU A 62 -14.05 15.80 4.91
C GLU A 62 -13.50 16.00 3.49
N TYR A 63 -12.16 16.00 3.35
CA TYR A 63 -11.52 16.08 2.04
C TYR A 63 -11.99 14.95 1.12
N LEU A 64 -12.02 13.70 1.58
CA LEU A 64 -12.46 12.55 0.79
C LEU A 64 -13.95 12.64 0.42
N ARG A 65 -14.82 13.08 1.34
CA ARG A 65 -16.24 13.30 1.05
C ARG A 65 -16.45 14.40 0.01
N SER A 66 -15.64 15.45 0.03
CA SER A 66 -15.70 16.53 -0.97
C SER A 66 -15.18 16.08 -2.34
N LEU A 67 -14.20 15.16 -2.37
CA LEU A 67 -13.64 14.64 -3.60
C LEU A 67 -14.55 13.62 -4.28
N ALA A 68 -15.26 12.78 -3.51
CA ALA A 68 -16.04 11.65 -3.99
C ALA A 68 -17.00 11.96 -5.15
N PRO A 69 -17.77 13.08 -5.15
CA PRO A 69 -18.72 13.38 -6.24
C PRO A 69 -18.03 13.68 -7.59
N SER A 70 -16.75 14.02 -7.60
CA SER A 70 -15.99 14.34 -8.82
C SER A 70 -15.32 13.14 -9.48
N LEU A 71 -15.33 11.98 -8.81
CA LEU A 71 -14.65 10.78 -9.29
C LEU A 71 -15.54 9.97 -10.25
N PRO A 72 -14.94 9.34 -11.27
CA PRO A 72 -15.68 8.49 -12.23
C PRO A 72 -16.05 7.11 -11.67
N CYS A 73 -15.62 6.78 -10.46
CA CYS A 73 -15.89 5.51 -9.78
C CYS A 73 -16.26 5.73 -8.31
N PRO A 74 -16.93 4.78 -7.64
CA PRO A 74 -17.26 4.88 -6.24
C PRO A 74 -16.01 5.05 -5.35
N LEU A 75 -16.06 6.02 -4.42
CA LEU A 75 -15.13 6.17 -3.31
C LEU A 75 -15.83 5.72 -2.02
N ASN A 76 -15.38 4.60 -1.47
CA ASN A 76 -15.90 4.05 -0.22
C ASN A 76 -15.00 4.50 0.94
N LEU A 77 -15.57 5.14 1.94
CA LEU A 77 -14.83 5.66 3.09
C LEU A 77 -15.19 4.88 4.36
N VAL A 78 -14.18 4.32 5.02
CA VAL A 78 -14.25 3.78 6.36
C VAL A 78 -13.56 4.76 7.31
N VAL A 79 -14.26 5.21 8.35
CA VAL A 79 -13.70 6.07 9.39
C VAL A 79 -13.63 5.22 10.67
N LYS A 80 -12.43 4.75 11.02
CA LYS A 80 -12.24 3.85 12.16
C LYS A 80 -10.79 3.84 12.64
N THR A 81 -10.59 4.00 13.92
CA THR A 81 -9.30 3.79 14.57
C THR A 81 -9.01 2.30 14.71
N THR A 82 -7.86 1.87 14.26
CA THR A 82 -7.45 0.46 14.28
C THR A 82 -6.07 0.29 14.92
N PRO A 83 -5.80 -0.86 15.58
CA PRO A 83 -4.53 -1.09 16.27
C PRO A 83 -3.30 -1.14 15.34
N THR A 84 -3.46 -1.63 14.10
CA THR A 84 -2.37 -1.77 13.12
C THR A 84 -2.89 -1.66 11.69
N SER A 85 -1.99 -1.45 10.72
CA SER A 85 -2.33 -1.43 9.29
C SER A 85 -3.00 -2.73 8.80
N MET A 86 -2.68 -3.88 9.41
CA MET A 86 -3.34 -5.14 9.10
C MET A 86 -4.82 -5.14 9.53
N HIS A 87 -5.15 -4.55 10.69
CA HIS A 87 -6.54 -4.35 11.12
C HIS A 87 -7.26 -3.37 10.20
N SER A 88 -6.58 -2.30 9.76
CA SER A 88 -7.13 -1.37 8.77
C SER A 88 -7.46 -2.09 7.46
N PHE A 89 -6.58 -2.97 6.99
CA PHE A 89 -6.87 -3.80 5.81
C PHE A 89 -8.10 -4.69 6.03
N TYR A 90 -8.21 -5.31 7.19
CA TYR A 90 -9.38 -6.16 7.51
C TYR A 90 -10.71 -5.39 7.44
N GLU A 91 -10.74 -4.14 7.92
CA GLU A 91 -11.94 -3.28 7.81
C GLU A 91 -12.32 -2.99 6.35
N LEU A 92 -11.33 -2.92 5.44
CA LEU A 92 -11.59 -2.73 4.01
C LEU A 92 -12.10 -4.00 3.29
N LEU A 93 -11.92 -5.19 3.89
CA LEU A 93 -12.24 -6.47 3.23
C LEU A 93 -13.68 -6.56 2.76
N SER A 94 -14.65 -6.10 3.57
CA SER A 94 -16.08 -6.16 3.21
C SER A 94 -16.40 -5.41 1.91
N LEU A 95 -15.54 -4.47 1.53
CA LEU A 95 -15.65 -3.67 0.31
C LEU A 95 -14.94 -4.31 -0.89
N MET A 96 -14.10 -5.32 -0.66
CA MET A 96 -13.23 -5.95 -1.66
C MET A 96 -13.51 -7.44 -1.88
N GLU A 97 -14.10 -8.10 -0.89
CA GLU A 97 -14.41 -9.53 -0.95
C GLU A 97 -15.35 -9.85 -2.11
N GLY A 98 -15.06 -10.91 -2.85
CA GLY A 98 -15.85 -11.32 -4.01
C GLY A 98 -15.60 -10.52 -5.30
N LYS A 99 -14.72 -9.52 -5.27
CA LYS A 99 -14.42 -8.66 -6.43
C LYS A 99 -13.19 -9.12 -7.24
N GLY A 100 -12.71 -10.35 -7.05
CA GLY A 100 -11.55 -10.89 -7.75
C GLY A 100 -10.23 -10.31 -7.20
N ARG A 101 -9.33 -9.89 -8.10
CA ARG A 101 -8.05 -9.27 -7.76
C ARG A 101 -8.24 -7.83 -7.33
N PHE A 102 -7.46 -7.40 -6.33
CA PHE A 102 -7.46 -6.04 -5.82
C PHE A 102 -6.05 -5.62 -5.42
N ILE A 103 -5.82 -4.32 -5.26
CA ILE A 103 -4.53 -3.76 -4.83
C ILE A 103 -4.75 -2.93 -3.58
N ILE A 104 -3.96 -3.20 -2.54
CA ILE A 104 -3.91 -2.40 -1.29
C ILE A 104 -2.58 -1.67 -1.23
N THR A 105 -2.60 -0.41 -0.82
CA THR A 105 -1.39 0.36 -0.53
C THR A 105 -1.53 1.17 0.76
N THR A 106 -0.40 1.54 1.35
CA THR A 106 -0.35 2.57 2.38
C THR A 106 -0.33 3.95 1.75
N VAL A 107 -0.79 4.97 2.47
CA VAL A 107 -0.95 6.33 1.93
C VAL A 107 0.37 7.06 1.70
N ASP A 108 1.40 6.65 2.40
CA ASP A 108 2.74 7.25 2.45
C ASP A 108 3.71 6.73 1.38
N THR A 109 3.29 5.72 0.64
CA THR A 109 4.09 5.12 -0.42
C THR A 109 4.06 5.98 -1.68
N ILE A 110 5.21 6.56 -2.03
CA ILE A 110 5.38 7.43 -3.19
C ILE A 110 6.10 6.68 -4.31
N PHE A 111 5.50 6.71 -5.49
CA PHE A 111 6.00 6.07 -6.70
C PHE A 111 5.60 6.88 -7.94
N ARG A 112 6.24 6.64 -9.08
CA ARG A 112 5.87 7.26 -10.35
C ARG A 112 4.62 6.60 -10.92
N GLU A 113 3.75 7.40 -11.53
CA GLU A 113 2.48 6.96 -12.10
C GLU A 113 2.66 5.87 -13.17
N GLU A 114 3.66 6.03 -14.04
CA GLU A 114 3.97 5.08 -15.10
C GLU A 114 4.48 3.73 -14.57
N ASP A 115 5.23 3.71 -13.45
CA ASP A 115 5.68 2.47 -12.82
C ASP A 115 4.48 1.72 -12.23
N PHE A 116 3.58 2.44 -11.59
CA PHE A 116 2.35 1.86 -11.04
C PHE A 116 1.43 1.32 -12.15
N ALA A 117 1.27 2.05 -13.25
CA ALA A 117 0.47 1.58 -14.38
C ALA A 117 1.03 0.27 -14.97
N ARG A 118 2.37 0.16 -15.08
CA ARG A 118 3.03 -1.10 -15.51
C ARG A 118 2.78 -2.23 -14.53
N TYR A 119 2.88 -1.97 -13.23
CA TYR A 119 2.58 -2.95 -12.18
C TYR A 119 1.13 -3.45 -12.25
N VAL A 120 0.17 -2.53 -12.35
CA VAL A 120 -1.26 -2.89 -12.48
C VAL A 120 -1.51 -3.78 -13.69
N ASN A 121 -0.93 -3.42 -14.86
CA ASN A 121 -1.06 -4.21 -16.09
C ASN A 121 -0.42 -5.59 -15.94
N ALA A 122 0.76 -5.68 -15.34
CA ALA A 122 1.43 -6.95 -15.09
C ALA A 122 0.60 -7.85 -14.16
N TYR A 123 0.05 -7.29 -13.08
CA TYR A 123 -0.79 -8.04 -12.16
C TYR A 123 -2.12 -8.47 -12.79
N ALA A 124 -2.75 -7.61 -13.58
CA ALA A 124 -3.98 -7.95 -14.29
C ALA A 124 -3.77 -9.08 -15.32
N ALA A 125 -2.60 -9.10 -15.98
CA ALA A 125 -2.23 -10.12 -16.97
C ALA A 125 -1.64 -11.41 -16.35
N ALA A 126 -1.32 -11.42 -15.05
CA ALA A 126 -0.73 -12.58 -14.39
C ALA A 126 -1.67 -13.79 -14.43
N PRO A 127 -1.13 -15.03 -14.55
CA PRO A 127 -1.93 -16.26 -14.48
C PRO A 127 -2.84 -16.31 -13.25
N GLN A 128 -3.94 -17.07 -13.35
CA GLN A 128 -4.92 -17.13 -12.23
C GLN A 128 -4.36 -17.83 -10.99
N GLU A 129 -3.35 -18.67 -11.16
CA GLU A 129 -2.63 -19.38 -10.12
C GLU A 129 -1.77 -18.46 -9.25
N VAL A 130 -1.45 -17.25 -9.74
CA VAL A 130 -0.74 -16.23 -8.96
C VAL A 130 -1.72 -15.59 -7.96
N ASP A 131 -1.51 -15.89 -6.69
CA ASP A 131 -2.35 -15.41 -5.58
C ASP A 131 -2.11 -13.95 -5.24
N GLY A 132 -0.90 -13.46 -5.47
CA GLY A 132 -0.56 -12.07 -5.25
C GLY A 132 0.70 -11.61 -5.98
N MET A 133 0.77 -10.28 -6.19
CA MET A 133 1.94 -9.61 -6.72
C MET A 133 2.31 -8.45 -5.78
N MET A 134 3.49 -8.54 -5.18
CA MET A 134 3.98 -7.54 -4.23
C MET A 134 4.92 -6.57 -4.95
N ALA A 135 4.65 -5.27 -4.85
CA ALA A 135 5.61 -4.29 -5.30
C ALA A 135 6.84 -4.32 -4.40
N VAL A 136 8.00 -4.39 -5.03
CA VAL A 136 9.29 -4.37 -4.35
C VAL A 136 10.18 -3.30 -4.97
N THR A 137 11.19 -2.86 -4.24
CA THR A 137 12.19 -1.92 -4.72
C THR A 137 13.59 -2.32 -4.27
N GLY A 138 14.59 -2.04 -5.10
CA GLY A 138 15.99 -2.10 -4.70
C GLY A 138 16.49 -0.84 -4.00
N PHE A 139 15.67 0.22 -3.96
CA PHE A 139 15.99 1.44 -3.23
C PHE A 139 15.61 1.29 -1.76
N ILE A 140 16.60 1.33 -0.87
CA ILE A 140 16.43 1.09 0.57
C ILE A 140 16.71 2.39 1.30
N ASP A 141 15.65 3.03 1.80
CA ASP A 141 15.70 4.27 2.56
C ASP A 141 14.90 4.18 3.89
N ASP A 142 14.31 3.02 4.18
CA ASP A 142 13.57 2.76 5.41
C ASP A 142 14.52 2.37 6.55
N GLU A 143 14.28 2.89 7.76
CA GLU A 143 15.01 2.53 8.98
C GLU A 143 14.84 1.04 9.36
N LYS A 144 13.73 0.42 8.98
CA LYS A 144 13.39 -0.98 9.31
C LYS A 144 12.80 -1.69 8.09
N PRO A 145 13.58 -1.82 7.01
CA PRO A 145 13.10 -2.41 5.78
C PRO A 145 12.65 -3.86 6.00
N LEU A 146 11.66 -4.29 5.23
CA LEU A 146 11.26 -5.68 5.14
C LEU A 146 11.87 -6.26 3.87
N TYR A 147 12.94 -7.02 4.01
CA TYR A 147 13.63 -7.64 2.88
C TYR A 147 12.79 -8.75 2.26
N VAL A 148 12.84 -8.85 0.93
CA VAL A 148 12.07 -9.82 0.14
C VAL A 148 13.00 -10.75 -0.60
N ALA A 149 13.04 -12.00 -0.17
CA ALA A 149 13.78 -13.07 -0.84
C ALA A 149 12.91 -13.67 -1.95
N THR A 150 13.52 -13.87 -3.13
CA THR A 150 12.86 -14.46 -4.30
C THR A 150 13.69 -15.60 -4.87
N ASP A 151 13.04 -16.49 -5.61
CA ASP A 151 13.72 -17.40 -6.53
C ASP A 151 13.98 -16.72 -7.90
N ASP A 152 14.51 -17.49 -8.84
CA ASP A 152 14.87 -17.03 -10.19
C ASP A 152 13.65 -16.59 -11.02
N ASP A 153 12.44 -17.08 -10.68
CA ASP A 153 11.17 -16.73 -11.33
C ASP A 153 10.45 -15.57 -10.62
N ASN A 154 11.14 -14.84 -9.74
CA ASN A 154 10.59 -13.78 -8.88
C ASN A 154 9.47 -14.24 -7.94
N ARG A 155 9.32 -15.54 -7.68
CA ARG A 155 8.43 -16.01 -6.62
C ARG A 155 9.02 -15.65 -5.27
N ILE A 156 8.20 -15.06 -4.41
CA ILE A 156 8.62 -14.68 -3.07
C ILE A 156 8.73 -15.93 -2.20
N THR A 157 9.91 -16.16 -1.65
CA THR A 157 10.22 -17.32 -0.79
C THR A 157 10.24 -16.96 0.70
N ALA A 158 10.59 -15.72 1.04
CA ALA A 158 10.60 -15.25 2.43
C ALA A 158 10.52 -13.72 2.54
N PHE A 159 10.04 -13.25 3.71
CA PHE A 159 10.15 -11.87 4.17
C PHE A 159 11.02 -11.82 5.42
N LEU A 160 12.11 -11.03 5.38
CA LEU A 160 13.17 -11.04 6.39
C LEU A 160 13.29 -9.67 7.08
N ASP A 161 13.63 -9.66 8.37
CA ASP A 161 13.88 -8.42 9.12
C ASP A 161 15.32 -7.90 9.02
N ALA A 162 16.22 -8.69 8.40
CA ALA A 162 17.61 -8.33 8.23
C ALA A 162 18.10 -8.65 6.80
N PRO A 163 19.09 -7.91 6.28
CA PRO A 163 19.67 -8.19 4.98
C PRO A 163 20.31 -9.59 4.96
N GLN A 164 20.17 -10.27 3.82
CA GLN A 164 20.80 -11.56 3.57
C GLN A 164 21.49 -11.54 2.20
N ALA A 165 22.59 -12.27 2.06
CA ALA A 165 23.33 -12.38 0.81
C ALA A 165 22.39 -12.83 -0.34
N GLY A 166 22.43 -12.13 -1.46
CA GLY A 166 21.57 -12.39 -2.63
C GLY A 166 20.18 -11.77 -2.57
N VAL A 167 19.73 -11.24 -1.43
CA VAL A 167 18.46 -10.52 -1.30
C VAL A 167 18.68 -9.05 -1.63
N LYS A 168 18.07 -8.58 -2.71
CA LYS A 168 18.25 -7.22 -3.25
C LYS A 168 17.03 -6.32 -3.07
N TYR A 169 15.87 -6.87 -2.71
CA TYR A 169 14.62 -6.15 -2.65
C TYR A 169 14.13 -5.93 -1.22
N VAL A 170 13.38 -4.85 -1.05
CA VAL A 170 12.53 -4.60 0.12
C VAL A 170 11.08 -4.41 -0.32
N SER A 171 10.15 -4.65 0.60
CA SER A 171 8.71 -4.47 0.37
C SER A 171 8.38 -2.99 0.19
N GLY A 172 7.67 -2.66 -0.87
CA GLY A 172 7.34 -1.28 -1.25
C GLY A 172 5.94 -0.82 -0.82
N GLY A 173 5.28 -1.50 0.14
CA GLY A 173 4.00 -1.01 0.68
C GLY A 173 2.78 -1.15 -0.27
N ILE A 174 2.92 -1.85 -1.39
CA ILE A 174 1.85 -2.07 -2.37
C ILE A 174 1.63 -3.57 -2.55
N TYR A 175 0.41 -4.02 -2.37
CA TYR A 175 0.04 -5.43 -2.30
C TYR A 175 -1.08 -5.75 -3.29
N GLY A 176 -0.75 -6.34 -4.43
CA GLY A 176 -1.73 -6.99 -5.31
C GLY A 176 -2.11 -8.33 -4.71
N LEU A 177 -3.38 -8.54 -4.45
CA LEU A 177 -3.89 -9.74 -3.78
C LEU A 177 -5.15 -10.26 -4.47
N SER A 178 -5.38 -11.56 -4.32
CA SER A 178 -6.61 -12.23 -4.74
C SER A 178 -7.44 -12.67 -3.53
N GLY A 179 -8.61 -13.25 -3.78
CA GLY A 179 -9.48 -13.77 -2.74
C GLY A 179 -8.84 -14.82 -1.84
N SER A 180 -7.81 -15.56 -2.32
CA SER A 180 -7.07 -16.57 -1.54
C SER A 180 -6.30 -15.97 -0.35
N ALA A 181 -5.95 -14.67 -0.41
CA ALA A 181 -5.27 -13.97 0.68
C ALA A 181 -6.19 -13.65 1.87
N ILE A 182 -7.52 -13.60 1.66
CA ILE A 182 -8.50 -13.20 2.68
C ILE A 182 -8.60 -14.18 3.85
N PRO A 183 -8.70 -15.53 3.64
CA PRO A 183 -8.70 -16.47 4.74
C PRO A 183 -7.45 -16.39 5.62
N VAL A 184 -6.29 -16.12 5.02
CA VAL A 184 -5.02 -15.96 5.75
C VAL A 184 -5.08 -14.72 6.65
N LEU A 185 -5.63 -13.59 6.16
CA LEU A 185 -5.78 -12.38 6.97
C LEU A 185 -6.71 -12.65 8.17
N ARG A 186 -7.86 -13.29 7.94
CA ARG A 186 -8.80 -13.64 9.02
C ARG A 186 -8.15 -14.54 10.07
N LYS A 187 -7.38 -15.53 9.62
CA LYS A 187 -6.63 -16.41 10.53
C LYS A 187 -5.59 -15.64 11.34
N CYS A 188 -4.81 -14.76 10.72
CA CYS A 188 -3.83 -13.92 11.41
C CYS A 188 -4.48 -13.13 12.55
N LEU A 189 -5.63 -12.50 12.29
CA LEU A 189 -6.34 -11.72 13.31
C LEU A 189 -6.88 -12.60 14.43
N ALA A 190 -7.45 -13.78 14.11
CA ALA A 190 -7.92 -14.73 15.10
C ALA A 190 -6.80 -15.25 16.01
N ASP A 191 -5.59 -15.41 15.45
CA ASP A 191 -4.38 -15.86 16.17
C ASP A 191 -3.66 -14.70 16.89
N GLY A 192 -4.19 -13.46 16.85
CA GLY A 192 -3.58 -12.28 17.48
C GLY A 192 -2.31 -11.78 16.76
N VAL A 193 -2.08 -12.20 15.52
CA VAL A 193 -0.98 -11.70 14.69
C VAL A 193 -1.29 -10.27 14.26
N GLY A 194 -0.37 -9.34 14.55
CA GLY A 194 -0.46 -7.95 14.11
C GLY A 194 0.60 -7.60 13.07
N ARG A 195 0.47 -6.43 12.44
CA ARG A 195 1.37 -5.82 11.45
C ARG A 195 1.38 -6.49 10.08
N MET A 196 1.38 -5.68 9.04
CA MET A 196 1.41 -6.15 7.63
C MET A 196 2.59 -7.06 7.30
N ARG A 197 3.79 -6.80 7.86
CA ARG A 197 4.96 -7.68 7.64
C ARG A 197 4.74 -9.12 8.09
N ASN A 198 4.01 -9.33 9.19
CA ASN A 198 3.69 -10.67 9.68
C ASN A 198 2.62 -11.34 8.82
N TYR A 199 1.64 -10.56 8.35
CA TYR A 199 0.68 -11.04 7.38
C TYR A 199 1.34 -11.50 6.07
N GLN A 200 2.28 -10.72 5.52
CA GLN A 200 3.05 -11.12 4.34
C GLN A 200 3.78 -12.45 4.55
N ARG A 201 4.39 -12.66 5.72
CA ARG A 201 5.00 -13.95 6.10
C ARG A 201 3.98 -15.07 6.15
N SER A 202 2.79 -14.80 6.69
CA SER A 202 1.72 -15.78 6.79
C SER A 202 1.18 -16.19 5.42
N LEU A 203 1.16 -15.28 4.42
CA LEU A 203 0.80 -15.63 3.06
C LEU A 203 1.78 -16.65 2.45
N VAL A 204 3.09 -16.43 2.62
CA VAL A 204 4.12 -17.39 2.19
C VAL A 204 3.99 -18.72 2.93
N ALA A 205 3.82 -18.68 4.26
CA ALA A 205 3.65 -19.88 5.08
C ALA A 205 2.38 -20.69 4.73
N ALA A 206 1.36 -20.00 4.23
CA ALA A 206 0.13 -20.64 3.72
C ALA A 206 0.30 -21.25 2.32
N GLY A 207 1.48 -21.09 1.69
CA GLY A 207 1.79 -21.67 0.40
C GLY A 207 1.24 -20.90 -0.81
N LEU A 208 0.81 -19.64 -0.61
CA LEU A 208 0.33 -18.82 -1.72
C LEU A 208 1.45 -18.51 -2.73
N ASP A 209 1.09 -18.47 -4.01
CA ASP A 209 2.01 -18.04 -5.08
C ASP A 209 2.06 -16.51 -5.13
N LEU A 210 3.09 -15.97 -4.46
CA LEU A 210 3.33 -14.53 -4.42
C LEU A 210 4.51 -14.18 -5.34
N ARG A 211 4.33 -13.18 -6.20
CA ARG A 211 5.36 -12.70 -7.11
C ARG A 211 5.86 -11.32 -6.70
N ALA A 212 7.17 -11.12 -6.77
CA ALA A 212 7.79 -9.81 -6.63
C ALA A 212 7.75 -9.07 -7.95
N TYR A 213 7.33 -7.81 -7.93
CA TYR A 213 7.39 -6.91 -9.08
C TYR A 213 8.26 -5.71 -8.74
N ASP A 214 9.37 -5.57 -9.47
CA ASP A 214 10.29 -4.43 -9.27
C ASP A 214 9.67 -3.14 -9.81
N MET A 215 9.36 -2.23 -8.89
CA MET A 215 8.80 -0.90 -9.17
C MET A 215 9.88 0.19 -9.35
N ASN A 216 11.14 -0.20 -9.54
CA ASN A 216 12.30 0.69 -9.56
C ASN A 216 12.48 1.40 -8.22
N LYS A 217 12.04 2.64 -8.11
CA LYS A 217 12.13 3.44 -6.89
C LYS A 217 10.77 3.65 -6.26
N ILE A 218 10.69 3.31 -4.98
CA ILE A 218 9.59 3.64 -4.08
C ILE A 218 10.20 4.40 -2.90
N VAL A 219 9.52 5.43 -2.44
CA VAL A 219 9.92 6.25 -1.28
C VAL A 219 8.77 6.26 -0.30
N ASP A 220 9.04 5.98 0.96
CA ASP A 220 8.07 6.15 2.04
C ASP A 220 8.26 7.52 2.71
N VAL A 221 7.16 8.24 2.98
CA VAL A 221 7.19 9.55 3.61
C VAL A 221 6.83 9.41 5.08
N ASP A 222 7.83 9.19 5.92
CA ASP A 222 7.69 9.04 7.37
C ASP A 222 8.18 10.26 8.15
N HIS A 223 9.15 11.01 7.59
CA HIS A 223 9.78 12.20 8.17
C HIS A 223 9.55 13.44 7.30
N ALA A 224 9.70 14.63 7.90
CA ALA A 224 9.59 15.89 7.16
C ALA A 224 10.65 16.01 6.04
N SER A 225 11.84 15.43 6.25
CA SER A 225 12.90 15.35 5.24
C SER A 225 12.52 14.55 4.00
N ASP A 226 11.65 13.54 4.16
CA ASP A 226 11.27 12.66 3.07
C ASP A 226 10.37 13.37 2.06
N ILE A 227 9.68 14.44 2.49
CA ILE A 227 8.81 15.25 1.62
C ILE A 227 9.62 15.81 0.45
N ALA A 228 10.73 16.50 0.74
CA ALA A 228 11.58 17.08 -0.30
C ALA A 228 12.20 16.00 -1.20
N SER A 229 12.64 14.87 -0.61
CA SER A 229 13.20 13.75 -1.36
C SER A 229 12.17 13.09 -2.29
N ALA A 230 10.92 12.98 -1.83
CA ALA A 230 9.83 12.44 -2.63
C ALA A 230 9.43 13.39 -3.77
N GLU A 231 9.39 14.72 -3.53
CA GLU A 231 9.10 15.70 -4.56
C GLU A 231 10.19 15.71 -5.64
N ALA A 232 11.48 15.76 -5.27
CA ALA A 232 12.58 15.67 -6.22
C ALA A 232 12.53 14.38 -7.06
N PHE A 233 12.22 13.25 -6.43
CA PHE A 233 12.02 11.98 -7.14
C PHE A 233 10.87 12.05 -8.16
N LEU A 234 9.76 12.70 -7.83
CA LEU A 234 8.61 12.83 -8.74
C LEU A 234 8.88 13.80 -9.89
N GLU A 235 9.66 14.85 -9.67
CA GLU A 235 10.06 15.85 -10.67
C GLU A 235 11.16 15.36 -11.61
N GLY A 236 11.79 14.23 -11.31
CA GLY A 236 12.77 13.59 -12.18
C GLY A 236 14.23 13.97 -11.92
N GLU A 237 14.51 14.53 -10.74
CA GLU A 237 15.87 14.83 -10.28
C GLU A 237 16.55 13.63 -9.59
#